data_eb646f6d450605dcaf1304e779e0ad9c
#
_entry.id   eb646f6d450605dcaf1304e779e0ad9c
#
_cell.length_a   1.000
_cell.length_b   1.000
_cell.length_c   1.000
_cell.angle_alpha   90.00
_cell.angle_beta   90.00
_cell.angle_gamma   90.00
#
_symmetry.space_group_name_H-M   'P 1'
#
loop_
_entity.id
_entity.type
_entity.pdbx_description
1 polymer ?
#
loop_
_entity_poly.entity_id
_entity_poly.type
_entity_poly.pdbx_seq_one_letter_code
_entity_poly.pdbx_strand_id
1 'polypeptide(L)'
;MLKCEQGIAALEFVVLAPALLALVFGIIVYSIYFTAVIGVRQAAAEGARAAVAGLSSTERVSLAQARALEVITNYGAMLGGGRQPIITAGAGTTTGTFRVQVSYDMSGSPIMRYGNFIPLPSSNVQASVVVTNGGY
;
A
#
# COMPACT_ATOMS: atom_id res chain seq x y z
N MET A 1 -15.49 -44.37 31.12
CA MET A 1 -16.04 -43.83 29.86
C MET A 1 -15.68 -42.37 29.57
N LEU A 2 -15.32 -41.53 30.55
CA LEU A 2 -14.99 -40.10 30.35
C LEU A 2 -13.64 -39.79 29.70
N LYS A 3 -12.72 -40.73 29.63
CA LYS A 3 -11.38 -40.51 29.06
C LYS A 3 -11.30 -40.46 27.52
N CYS A 4 -12.27 -41.03 26.84
CA CYS A 4 -12.29 -41.04 25.35
C CYS A 4 -12.82 -39.73 24.76
N GLU A 5 -13.73 -39.03 25.40
CA GLU A 5 -14.30 -37.77 24.93
C GLU A 5 -13.26 -36.63 25.02
N GLN A 6 -12.41 -36.62 26.07
CA GLN A 6 -11.33 -35.66 26.21
C GLN A 6 -10.25 -35.81 25.12
N GLY A 7 -10.02 -37.05 24.66
CA GLY A 7 -9.10 -37.32 23.56
C GLY A 7 -9.60 -36.82 22.22
N ILE A 8 -10.90 -36.93 21.94
CA ILE A 8 -11.51 -36.45 20.71
C ILE A 8 -11.50 -34.92 20.65
N ALA A 9 -11.88 -34.26 21.74
CA ALA A 9 -11.84 -32.79 21.82
C ALA A 9 -10.42 -32.22 21.65
N ALA A 10 -9.41 -32.89 22.20
CA ALA A 10 -8.01 -32.50 22.03
C ALA A 10 -7.56 -32.66 20.56
N LEU A 11 -8.01 -33.71 19.89
CA LEU A 11 -7.69 -33.97 18.48
C LEU A 11 -8.37 -32.96 17.55
N GLU A 12 -9.63 -32.59 17.82
CA GLU A 12 -10.32 -31.51 17.12
C GLU A 12 -9.60 -30.18 17.28
N PHE A 13 -9.17 -29.85 18.49
CA PHE A 13 -8.43 -28.61 18.74
C PHE A 13 -7.08 -28.57 17.99
N VAL A 14 -6.34 -29.67 17.95
CA VAL A 14 -5.06 -29.76 17.22
C VAL A 14 -5.23 -29.52 15.73
N VAL A 15 -6.37 -29.92 15.15
CA VAL A 15 -6.67 -29.68 13.72
C VAL A 15 -7.18 -28.26 13.47
N LEU A 16 -8.04 -27.73 14.34
CA LEU A 16 -8.64 -26.41 14.17
C LEU A 16 -7.68 -25.27 14.51
N ALA A 17 -6.79 -25.42 15.49
CA ALA A 17 -5.90 -24.36 15.93
C ALA A 17 -4.94 -23.86 14.81
N PRO A 18 -4.29 -24.71 14.01
CA PRO A 18 -3.47 -24.24 12.89
C PRO A 18 -4.28 -23.49 11.83
N ALA A 19 -5.50 -23.93 11.54
CA ALA A 19 -6.37 -23.25 10.57
C ALA A 19 -6.79 -21.86 11.07
N LEU A 20 -7.14 -21.76 12.35
CA LEU A 20 -7.50 -20.49 12.99
C LEU A 20 -6.29 -19.54 13.01
N LEU A 21 -5.10 -20.03 13.36
CA LEU A 21 -3.87 -19.23 13.33
C LEU A 21 -3.56 -18.73 11.92
N ALA A 22 -3.67 -19.58 10.91
CA ALA A 22 -3.47 -19.18 9.51
C ALA A 22 -4.46 -18.08 9.07
N LEU A 23 -5.72 -18.18 9.51
CA LEU A 23 -6.72 -17.15 9.25
C LEU A 23 -6.33 -15.81 9.90
N VAL A 24 -5.96 -15.82 11.19
CA VAL A 24 -5.56 -14.61 11.92
C VAL A 24 -4.33 -13.96 11.28
N PHE A 25 -3.32 -14.76 10.95
CA PHE A 25 -2.13 -14.28 10.24
C PHE A 25 -2.49 -13.70 8.87
N GLY A 26 -3.37 -14.35 8.13
CA GLY A 26 -3.86 -13.85 6.85
C GLY A 26 -4.49 -12.47 6.98
N ILE A 27 -5.37 -12.27 7.95
CA ILE A 27 -6.02 -10.99 8.22
C ILE A 27 -4.97 -9.90 8.50
N ILE A 28 -3.98 -10.17 9.34
CA ILE A 28 -2.92 -9.22 9.69
C ILE A 28 -2.11 -8.83 8.45
N VAL A 29 -1.65 -9.81 7.69
CA VAL A 29 -0.82 -9.61 6.50
C VAL A 29 -1.56 -8.78 5.45
N TYR A 30 -2.82 -9.13 5.15
CA TYR A 30 -3.62 -8.40 4.18
C TYR A 30 -4.00 -7.00 4.67
N SER A 31 -4.21 -6.79 5.96
CA SER A 31 -4.47 -5.46 6.54
C SER A 31 -3.28 -4.52 6.31
N ILE A 32 -2.07 -4.99 6.54
CA ILE A 32 -0.84 -4.21 6.27
C ILE A 32 -0.72 -3.91 4.77
N TYR A 33 -0.95 -4.90 3.92
CA TYR A 33 -0.92 -4.71 2.47
C TYR A 33 -1.94 -3.67 1.99
N PHE A 34 -3.19 -3.76 2.43
CA PHE A 34 -4.23 -2.79 2.07
C PHE A 34 -3.91 -1.39 2.60
N THR A 35 -3.30 -1.27 3.77
CA THR A 35 -2.81 0.02 4.30
C THR A 35 -1.78 0.63 3.34
N ALA A 36 -0.87 -0.16 2.78
CA ALA A 36 0.08 0.30 1.77
C ALA A 36 -0.63 0.78 0.49
N VAL A 37 -1.60 0.01 0.00
CA VAL A 37 -2.38 0.37 -1.20
C VAL A 37 -3.11 1.70 -0.99
N ILE A 38 -3.75 1.87 0.17
CA ILE A 38 -4.47 3.10 0.52
C ILE A 38 -3.48 4.28 0.63
N GLY A 39 -2.36 4.09 1.31
CA GLY A 39 -1.33 5.12 1.47
C GLY A 39 -0.76 5.61 0.14
N VAL A 40 -0.44 4.70 -0.77
CA VAL A 40 0.07 5.03 -2.11
C VAL A 40 -0.98 5.78 -2.94
N ARG A 41 -2.25 5.33 -2.89
CA ARG A 41 -3.36 6.02 -3.58
C ARG A 41 -3.59 7.43 -3.03
N GLN A 42 -3.57 7.57 -1.71
CA GLN A 42 -3.75 8.86 -1.06
C GLN A 42 -2.60 9.81 -1.36
N ALA A 43 -1.36 9.33 -1.34
CA ALA A 43 -0.19 10.12 -1.71
C ALA A 43 -0.28 10.64 -3.15
N ALA A 44 -0.67 9.78 -4.10
CA ALA A 44 -0.86 10.20 -5.49
C ALA A 44 -1.98 11.25 -5.64
N ALA A 45 -3.10 11.07 -4.94
CA ALA A 45 -4.23 12.01 -4.99
C ALA A 45 -3.89 13.35 -4.36
N GLU A 46 -3.27 13.38 -3.19
CA GLU A 46 -2.87 14.62 -2.51
C GLU A 46 -1.76 15.35 -3.27
N GLY A 47 -0.80 14.60 -3.85
CA GLY A 47 0.21 15.17 -4.75
C GLY A 47 -0.42 15.84 -5.97
N ALA A 48 -1.40 15.18 -6.60
CA ALA A 48 -2.11 15.73 -7.74
C ALA A 48 -2.91 16.99 -7.38
N ARG A 49 -3.55 17.03 -6.22
CA ARG A 49 -4.24 18.23 -5.71
C ARG A 49 -3.28 19.39 -5.48
N ALA A 50 -2.12 19.12 -4.86
CA ALA A 50 -1.11 20.15 -4.62
C ALA A 50 -0.56 20.74 -5.92
N ALA A 51 -0.42 19.92 -6.96
CA ALA A 51 0.04 20.35 -8.28
C ALA A 51 -0.87 21.41 -8.93
N VAL A 52 -2.17 21.38 -8.66
CA VAL A 52 -3.13 22.34 -9.24
C VAL A 52 -2.82 23.78 -8.83
N ALA A 53 -2.24 24.00 -7.65
CA ALA A 53 -1.87 25.31 -7.16
C ALA A 53 -0.63 25.91 -7.85
N GLY A 54 0.17 25.11 -8.54
CA GLY A 54 1.39 25.57 -9.20
C GLY A 54 1.12 26.38 -10.47
N LEU A 55 1.84 27.49 -10.61
CA LEU A 55 1.72 28.41 -11.74
C LEU A 55 2.57 27.98 -12.95
N SER A 56 3.61 27.21 -12.71
CA SER A 56 4.50 26.68 -13.75
C SER A 56 4.56 25.14 -13.69
N SER A 57 4.99 24.51 -14.78
CA SER A 57 5.17 23.06 -14.83
C SER A 57 6.19 22.57 -13.80
N THR A 58 7.28 23.29 -13.59
CA THR A 58 8.32 22.96 -12.62
C THR A 58 7.79 23.07 -11.19
N GLU A 59 7.04 24.13 -10.90
CA GLU A 59 6.42 24.31 -9.58
C GLU A 59 5.40 23.23 -9.28
N ARG A 60 4.57 22.85 -10.25
CA ARG A 60 3.60 21.74 -10.12
C ARG A 60 4.28 20.43 -9.77
N VAL A 61 5.40 20.13 -10.44
CA VAL A 61 6.18 18.91 -10.15
C VAL A 61 6.70 18.95 -8.72
N SER A 62 7.29 20.06 -8.29
CA SER A 62 7.86 20.17 -6.95
C SER A 62 6.79 20.07 -5.85
N LEU A 63 5.66 20.73 -6.01
CA LEU A 63 4.53 20.67 -5.08
C LEU A 63 3.95 19.26 -5.00
N ALA A 64 3.75 18.61 -6.15
CA ALA A 64 3.25 17.25 -6.22
C ALA A 64 4.16 16.26 -5.49
N GLN A 65 5.45 16.32 -5.76
CA GLN A 65 6.44 15.43 -5.16
C GLN A 65 6.56 15.66 -3.65
N ALA A 66 6.63 16.92 -3.20
CA ALA A 66 6.73 17.26 -1.79
C ALA A 66 5.50 16.76 -1.01
N ARG A 67 4.31 17.00 -1.53
CA ARG A 67 3.08 16.59 -0.86
C ARG A 67 2.88 15.07 -0.88
N ALA A 68 3.14 14.41 -1.99
CA ALA A 68 3.05 12.96 -2.09
C ALA A 68 4.06 12.28 -1.13
N LEU A 69 5.28 12.81 -1.03
CA LEU A 69 6.30 12.29 -0.12
C LEU A 69 5.87 12.46 1.35
N GLU A 70 5.35 13.60 1.72
CA GLU A 70 4.83 13.86 3.07
C GLU A 70 3.75 12.85 3.46
N VAL A 71 2.78 12.64 2.57
CA VAL A 71 1.68 11.70 2.81
C VAL A 71 2.19 10.28 2.94
N ILE A 72 3.00 9.79 2.01
CA ILE A 72 3.48 8.40 2.05
C ILE A 72 4.40 8.13 3.24
N THR A 73 5.15 9.13 3.70
CA THR A 73 6.04 9.02 4.86
C THR A 73 5.24 8.77 6.14
N ASN A 74 4.04 9.33 6.26
CA ASN A 74 3.14 9.08 7.39
C ASN A 74 2.69 7.62 7.48
N TYR A 75 2.66 6.91 6.36
CA TYR A 75 2.39 5.47 6.30
C TYR A 75 3.64 4.61 6.46
N GLY A 76 4.83 5.20 6.37
CA GLY A 76 6.11 4.49 6.28
C GLY A 76 6.38 3.52 7.43
N ALA A 77 5.99 3.88 8.65
CA ALA A 77 6.13 3.02 9.82
C ALA A 77 5.31 1.71 9.71
N MET A 78 4.15 1.77 9.05
CA MET A 78 3.29 0.61 8.83
C MET A 78 3.73 -0.23 7.62
N LEU A 79 4.38 0.40 6.64
CA LEU A 79 4.83 -0.27 5.42
C LEU A 79 6.03 -1.19 5.68
N GLY A 80 6.82 -0.91 6.72
CA GLY A 80 7.85 -1.81 7.25
C GLY A 80 9.03 -2.11 6.32
N GLY A 81 9.09 -1.48 5.13
CA GLY A 81 10.07 -1.82 4.12
C GLY A 81 11.35 -1.00 4.15
N GLY A 82 11.36 0.15 4.81
CA GLY A 82 12.50 1.07 4.83
C GLY A 82 12.94 1.59 3.45
N ARG A 83 12.19 1.28 2.40
CA ARG A 83 12.46 1.72 1.04
C ARG A 83 11.84 3.07 0.77
N GLN A 84 12.52 3.87 -0.04
CA GLN A 84 12.00 5.16 -0.47
C GLN A 84 10.93 4.96 -1.56
N PRO A 85 9.80 5.69 -1.49
CA PRO A 85 8.82 5.70 -2.56
C PRO A 85 9.39 6.36 -3.81
N ILE A 86 8.98 5.88 -4.97
CA ILE A 86 9.27 6.52 -6.24
C ILE A 86 8.06 7.37 -6.61
N ILE A 87 8.27 8.69 -6.72
CA ILE A 87 7.21 9.64 -7.04
C ILE A 87 7.57 10.31 -8.37
N THR A 88 6.75 10.08 -9.37
CA THR A 88 6.88 10.69 -10.70
C THR A 88 5.72 11.64 -10.93
N ALA A 89 6.03 12.87 -11.28
CA ALA A 89 5.05 13.90 -11.58
C ALA A 89 5.42 14.62 -12.88
N GLY A 90 4.45 14.92 -13.71
CA GLY A 90 4.68 15.58 -15.00
C GLY A 90 3.42 15.68 -15.87
N ALA A 91 3.62 16.11 -17.10
CA ALA A 91 2.53 16.18 -18.08
C ALA A 91 1.87 14.81 -18.25
N GLY A 92 0.55 14.79 -18.33
CA GLY A 92 -0.21 13.58 -18.62
C GLY A 92 -0.15 13.21 -20.10
N THR A 93 -0.78 12.11 -20.44
CA THR A 93 -0.85 11.62 -21.83
C THR A 93 -1.76 12.46 -22.72
N THR A 94 -2.69 13.19 -22.13
CA THR A 94 -3.61 14.09 -22.83
C THR A 94 -3.17 15.53 -22.61
N THR A 95 -3.24 16.35 -23.66
CA THR A 95 -2.93 17.78 -23.58
C THR A 95 -3.78 18.45 -22.48
N GLY A 96 -3.15 19.30 -21.67
CA GLY A 96 -3.84 19.97 -20.55
C GLY A 96 -4.05 19.09 -19.31
N THR A 97 -3.41 17.93 -19.24
CA THR A 97 -3.45 17.08 -18.06
C THR A 97 -2.10 16.98 -17.36
N PHE A 98 -2.12 16.74 -16.06
CA PHE A 98 -0.95 16.52 -15.22
C PHE A 98 -1.13 15.18 -14.48
N ARG A 99 -0.09 14.34 -14.50
CA ARG A 99 -0.11 13.02 -13.87
C ARG A 99 0.85 12.99 -12.69
N VAL A 100 0.37 12.41 -11.61
CA VAL A 100 1.21 12.03 -10.45
C VAL A 100 1.11 10.53 -10.27
N GLN A 101 2.25 9.88 -10.23
CA GLN A 101 2.34 8.44 -9.99
C GLN A 101 3.23 8.21 -8.79
N VAL A 102 2.76 7.39 -7.86
CA VAL A 102 3.50 6.95 -6.68
C VAL A 102 3.64 5.44 -6.74
N SER A 103 4.83 4.95 -6.54
CA SER A 103 5.17 3.52 -6.49
C SER A 103 5.95 3.23 -5.21
N TYR A 104 5.59 2.16 -4.52
CA TYR A 104 6.26 1.71 -3.32
C TYR A 104 6.57 0.22 -3.40
N ASP A 105 7.83 -0.14 -3.23
CA ASP A 105 8.30 -1.52 -3.23
C ASP A 105 8.27 -2.10 -1.82
N MET A 106 7.34 -3.01 -1.58
CA MET A 106 7.16 -3.71 -0.30
C MET A 106 8.04 -4.96 -0.16
N SER A 107 8.92 -5.27 -1.11
CA SER A 107 9.73 -6.50 -1.07
C SER A 107 10.58 -6.61 0.21
N GLY A 108 10.95 -5.49 0.82
CA GLY A 108 11.64 -5.44 2.11
C GLY A 108 10.73 -5.54 3.34
N SER A 109 9.41 -5.53 3.15
CA SER A 109 8.47 -5.61 4.27
C SER A 109 8.47 -7.00 4.90
N PRO A 110 8.40 -7.10 6.25
CA PRO A 110 8.33 -8.39 6.95
C PRO A 110 7.20 -9.29 6.47
N ILE A 111 6.08 -8.73 6.01
CA ILE A 111 4.94 -9.52 5.51
C ILE A 111 5.27 -10.34 4.26
N MET A 112 6.20 -9.89 3.45
CA MET A 112 6.61 -10.59 2.22
C MET A 112 7.34 -11.91 2.50
N ARG A 113 7.86 -12.10 3.71
CA ARG A 113 8.49 -13.36 4.14
C ARG A 113 7.49 -14.50 4.29
N TYR A 114 6.22 -14.19 4.47
CA TYR A 114 5.14 -15.17 4.65
C TYR A 114 4.49 -15.62 3.33
N GLY A 115 5.02 -15.18 2.19
CA GLY A 115 4.50 -15.55 0.86
C GLY A 115 4.49 -17.03 0.55
N ASN A 116 5.28 -17.84 1.27
CA ASN A 116 5.26 -19.30 1.15
C ASN A 116 4.06 -19.96 1.84
N PHE A 117 3.42 -19.27 2.78
CA PHE A 117 2.30 -19.78 3.57
C PHE A 117 0.97 -19.13 3.18
N ILE A 118 1.02 -17.90 2.70
CA ILE A 118 -0.15 -17.10 2.34
C ILE A 118 0.07 -16.53 0.95
N PRO A 119 -0.86 -16.71 0.00
CA PRO A 119 -0.73 -16.10 -1.33
C PRO A 119 -0.74 -14.58 -1.18
N LEU A 120 0.40 -13.95 -1.48
CA LEU A 120 0.55 -12.50 -1.42
C LEU A 120 0.41 -11.90 -2.83
N PRO A 121 -0.21 -10.72 -2.92
CA PRO A 121 -0.23 -9.96 -4.16
C PRO A 121 1.17 -9.39 -4.46
N SER A 122 1.29 -8.67 -5.59
CA SER A 122 2.55 -8.06 -6.02
C SER A 122 3.19 -7.21 -4.92
N SER A 123 4.51 -7.34 -4.76
CA SER A 123 5.28 -6.51 -3.83
C SER A 123 5.36 -5.04 -4.24
N ASN A 124 5.14 -4.74 -5.52
CA ASN A 124 5.12 -3.36 -6.01
C ASN A 124 3.70 -2.81 -6.00
N VAL A 125 3.46 -1.86 -5.11
CA VAL A 125 2.20 -1.13 -5.00
C VAL A 125 2.35 0.20 -5.71
N GLN A 126 1.47 0.48 -6.68
CA GLN A 126 1.51 1.73 -7.43
C GLN A 126 0.11 2.32 -7.61
N ALA A 127 0.07 3.65 -7.66
CA ALA A 127 -1.14 4.39 -7.99
C ALA A 127 -0.78 5.59 -8.86
N SER A 128 -1.68 5.95 -9.75
CA SER A 128 -1.55 7.09 -10.64
C SER A 128 -2.84 7.89 -10.63
N VAL A 129 -2.71 9.19 -10.50
CA VAL A 129 -3.81 10.15 -10.57
C VAL A 129 -3.51 11.17 -11.66
N VAL A 130 -4.52 11.46 -12.47
CA VAL A 130 -4.45 12.47 -13.52
C VAL A 130 -5.43 13.58 -13.17
N VAL A 131 -4.95 14.80 -13.20
CA VAL A 131 -5.76 16.02 -13.01
C VAL A 131 -5.69 16.88 -14.26
N THR A 132 -6.76 17.58 -14.56
CA THR A 132 -6.75 18.59 -15.61
C THR A 132 -6.03 19.83 -15.10
N ASN A 133 -5.10 20.34 -15.90
CA ASN A 133 -4.58 21.67 -15.67
C ASN A 133 -5.75 22.63 -15.87
N GLY A 134 -6.16 23.34 -14.83
CA GLY A 134 -7.14 24.41 -14.98
C GLY A 134 -6.61 25.44 -15.96
N GLY A 135 -6.84 25.19 -17.22
CA GLY A 135 -6.59 26.13 -18.31
C GLY A 135 -7.90 26.80 -18.65
N TYR A 136 -7.98 28.08 -18.39
CA TYR A 136 -8.92 28.95 -19.05
C TYR A 136 -8.34 29.32 -20.39
#